data_66f9fa782244e8d77e77fade37b97116
#
_entry.id   66f9fa782244e8d77e77fade37b97116
#
_cell.length_a   1.000
_cell.length_b   1.000
_cell.length_c   1.000
_cell.angle_alpha   90.00
_cell.angle_beta   90.00
_cell.angle_gamma   90.00
#
_symmetry.space_group_name_H-M   'P 1'
#
loop_
_entity.id
_entity.type
_entity.pdbx_description
1 polymer ?
#
loop_
_entity_poly.entity_id
_entity_poly.type
_entity_poly.pdbx_seq_one_letter_code
_entity_poly.pdbx_strand_id
1 'polypeptide(L)'
;MTSKVEIRDIANGLWIWRAEHHHWKPGDDWQPVVTSTYVESGGEKVVIDPLVPKASAEELWKRLDSRPASIAAVTIPDHVRDIDEFVSRYHVRAFGPRLFWPDDVPKSKLEIIEPDGMLPGGVVALYDGRGRLETPLWLPEQRVIVFGDALTERAGVLRIWSSPWHERRALPALRDLLQLPFEQVIISHSDHDPVYDRAAYERALKLPPWTG
;
A
#
# COMPACT_ATOMS: atom_id res chain seq x y z
N MET A 1 -16.93 2.14 -19.20
CA MET A 1 -17.64 2.57 -18.00
C MET A 1 -16.58 2.95 -17.00
N THR A 2 -16.47 4.22 -16.59
CA THR A 2 -15.55 4.63 -15.53
C THR A 2 -16.05 4.01 -14.22
N SER A 3 -15.23 3.16 -13.60
CA SER A 3 -15.59 2.52 -12.33
C SER A 3 -15.70 3.58 -11.24
N LYS A 4 -16.79 3.48 -10.47
CA LYS A 4 -16.99 4.32 -9.27
C LYS A 4 -15.90 3.96 -8.25
N VAL A 5 -15.42 4.96 -7.49
CA VAL A 5 -14.54 4.68 -6.36
C VAL A 5 -15.26 3.79 -5.34
N GLU A 6 -14.59 2.75 -4.89
CA GLU A 6 -15.05 1.89 -3.80
C GLU A 6 -14.37 2.33 -2.52
N ILE A 7 -15.14 2.79 -1.54
CA ILE A 7 -14.62 3.20 -0.21
C ILE A 7 -15.16 2.24 0.84
N ARG A 8 -14.27 1.67 1.68
CA ARG A 8 -14.64 0.68 2.69
C ARG A 8 -13.93 0.92 4.02
N ASP A 9 -14.70 0.95 5.10
CA ASP A 9 -14.16 0.94 6.46
C ASP A 9 -13.68 -0.46 6.84
N ILE A 10 -12.48 -0.54 7.41
CA ILE A 10 -11.85 -1.79 7.88
C ILE A 10 -11.93 -1.86 9.40
N ALA A 11 -11.56 -0.77 10.07
CA ALA A 11 -11.61 -0.63 11.52
C ALA A 11 -11.82 0.85 11.89
N ASN A 12 -11.95 1.14 13.18
CA ASN A 12 -12.01 2.52 13.63
C ASN A 12 -10.74 3.28 13.21
N GLY A 13 -10.92 4.39 12.46
CA GLY A 13 -9.81 5.17 11.94
C GLY A 13 -9.00 4.50 10.82
N LEU A 14 -9.41 3.33 10.31
CA LEU A 14 -8.76 2.66 9.20
C LEU A 14 -9.78 2.36 8.10
N TRP A 15 -9.52 2.85 6.91
CA TRP A 15 -10.33 2.58 5.73
C TRP A 15 -9.47 2.56 4.46
N ILE A 16 -10.00 1.96 3.42
CA ILE A 16 -9.38 1.84 2.11
C ILE A 16 -10.27 2.46 1.05
N TRP A 17 -9.65 2.83 -0.06
CA TRP A 17 -10.38 3.05 -1.29
C TRP A 17 -9.70 2.35 -2.45
N ARG A 18 -10.49 1.97 -3.43
CA ARG A 18 -10.06 1.31 -4.64
C ARG A 18 -10.49 2.11 -5.85
N ALA A 19 -9.58 2.28 -6.77
CA ALA A 19 -9.82 3.01 -8.00
C ALA A 19 -9.02 2.43 -9.15
N GLU A 20 -9.49 2.65 -10.37
CA GLU A 20 -8.77 2.27 -11.58
C GLU A 20 -7.50 3.13 -11.73
N HIS A 21 -6.37 2.45 -11.92
CA HIS A 21 -5.07 3.11 -12.05
C HIS A 21 -4.97 3.84 -13.41
N HIS A 22 -4.42 5.05 -13.38
CA HIS A 22 -4.39 5.94 -14.56
C HIS A 22 -3.59 5.39 -15.74
N HIS A 23 -2.55 4.63 -15.46
CA HIS A 23 -1.59 4.13 -16.45
C HIS A 23 -1.82 2.66 -16.82
N TRP A 24 -2.79 1.98 -16.19
CA TRP A 24 -3.08 0.60 -16.52
C TRP A 24 -3.56 0.44 -17.96
N LYS A 25 -3.09 -0.62 -18.63
CA LYS A 25 -3.45 -0.96 -20.01
C LYS A 25 -3.81 -2.45 -20.10
N PRO A 26 -4.74 -2.81 -20.98
CA PRO A 26 -5.00 -4.23 -21.26
C PRO A 26 -3.73 -4.96 -21.66
N GLY A 27 -3.41 -6.04 -20.95
CA GLY A 27 -2.20 -6.84 -21.13
C GLY A 27 -1.12 -6.62 -20.08
N ASP A 28 -1.30 -5.64 -19.18
CA ASP A 28 -0.43 -5.51 -18.00
C ASP A 28 -0.59 -6.74 -17.09
N ASP A 29 0.49 -7.12 -16.40
CA ASP A 29 0.53 -8.26 -15.50
C ASP A 29 -0.04 -7.99 -14.10
N TRP A 30 -0.67 -6.83 -13.91
CA TRP A 30 -1.31 -6.39 -12.66
C TRP A 30 -2.75 -5.93 -12.90
N GLN A 31 -3.51 -5.76 -11.81
CA GLN A 31 -4.94 -5.43 -11.88
C GLN A 31 -5.18 -3.96 -12.19
N PRO A 32 -6.26 -3.64 -12.97
CA PRO A 32 -6.62 -2.26 -13.26
C PRO A 32 -7.00 -1.46 -12.01
N VAL A 33 -7.59 -2.13 -11.02
CA VAL A 33 -8.06 -1.49 -9.78
C VAL A 33 -7.05 -1.74 -8.67
N VAL A 34 -6.53 -0.66 -8.10
CA VAL A 34 -5.55 -0.70 -7.03
C VAL A 34 -6.12 -0.12 -5.74
N THR A 35 -5.50 -0.49 -4.62
CA THR A 35 -5.91 -0.07 -3.29
C THR A 35 -5.00 1.02 -2.75
N SER A 36 -5.60 1.99 -2.10
CA SER A 36 -4.95 2.99 -1.25
C SER A 36 -5.53 2.90 0.16
N THR A 37 -4.75 3.28 1.16
CA THR A 37 -5.15 3.15 2.56
C THR A 37 -5.11 4.50 3.27
N TYR A 38 -6.09 4.75 4.14
CA TYR A 38 -6.09 5.84 5.10
C TYR A 38 -6.12 5.27 6.51
N VAL A 39 -5.29 5.80 7.40
CA VAL A 39 -5.26 5.40 8.81
C VAL A 39 -5.05 6.58 9.74
N GLU A 40 -5.75 6.56 10.87
CA GLU A 40 -5.50 7.44 12.03
C GLU A 40 -4.67 6.65 13.04
N SER A 41 -3.48 7.14 13.36
CA SER A 41 -2.55 6.47 14.28
C SER A 41 -1.68 7.51 14.99
N GLY A 42 -1.52 7.39 16.31
CA GLY A 42 -0.69 8.28 17.11
C GLY A 42 -1.01 9.77 16.98
N GLY A 43 -2.26 10.12 16.68
CA GLY A 43 -2.70 11.49 16.46
C GLY A 43 -2.48 12.02 15.03
N GLU A 44 -1.81 11.27 14.18
CA GLU A 44 -1.60 11.57 12.76
C GLU A 44 -2.65 10.89 11.88
N LYS A 45 -2.81 11.42 10.67
CA LYS A 45 -3.69 10.88 9.64
C LYS A 45 -2.85 10.59 8.40
N VAL A 46 -2.64 9.32 8.13
CA VAL A 46 -1.71 8.83 7.11
C VAL A 46 -2.47 8.28 5.91
N VAL A 47 -2.15 8.75 4.71
CA VAL A 47 -2.55 8.09 3.46
C VAL A 47 -1.38 7.32 2.90
N ILE A 48 -1.63 6.10 2.42
CA ILE A 48 -0.61 5.18 1.91
C ILE A 48 -0.95 4.85 0.46
N ASP A 49 0.04 5.01 -0.42
CA ASP A 49 -0.06 4.81 -1.88
C ASP A 49 -1.30 5.48 -2.50
N PRO A 50 -1.49 6.79 -2.28
CA PRO A 50 -2.73 7.46 -2.59
C PRO A 50 -2.95 7.64 -4.10
N LEU A 51 -4.08 7.12 -4.60
CA LEU A 51 -4.55 7.30 -5.98
C LEU A 51 -5.87 8.09 -5.97
N VAL A 52 -5.96 9.14 -6.77
CA VAL A 52 -7.18 9.91 -6.97
C VAL A 52 -7.99 9.28 -8.10
N PRO A 53 -9.23 8.83 -7.87
CA PRO A 53 -10.03 8.21 -8.93
C PRO A 53 -10.35 9.22 -10.04
N LYS A 54 -10.24 8.80 -11.32
CA LYS A 54 -10.65 9.63 -12.48
C LYS A 54 -12.14 10.00 -12.45
N ALA A 55 -12.95 9.11 -11.91
CA ALA A 55 -14.37 9.33 -11.70
C ALA A 55 -14.69 9.28 -10.21
N SER A 56 -15.67 10.06 -9.76
CA SER A 56 -16.10 10.09 -8.36
C SER A 56 -15.03 10.58 -7.35
N ALA A 57 -14.03 11.34 -7.79
CA ALA A 57 -13.04 11.95 -6.91
C ALA A 57 -13.69 12.79 -5.79
N GLU A 58 -14.85 13.38 -6.05
CA GLU A 58 -15.59 14.18 -5.08
C GLU A 58 -15.99 13.36 -3.83
N GLU A 59 -16.36 12.09 -3.99
CA GLU A 59 -16.70 11.22 -2.87
C GLU A 59 -15.50 10.97 -1.98
N LEU A 60 -14.32 10.73 -2.58
CA LEU A 60 -13.06 10.57 -1.88
C LEU A 60 -12.68 11.86 -1.14
N TRP A 61 -12.70 12.99 -1.85
CA TRP A 61 -12.34 14.28 -1.27
C TRP A 61 -13.28 14.69 -0.14
N LYS A 62 -14.58 14.49 -0.28
CA LYS A 62 -15.54 14.78 0.78
C LYS A 62 -15.21 14.02 2.07
N ARG A 63 -14.77 12.77 1.95
CA ARG A 63 -14.37 11.97 3.11
C ARG A 63 -13.05 12.47 3.71
N LEU A 64 -12.05 12.71 2.88
CA LEU A 64 -10.74 13.21 3.30
C LEU A 64 -10.82 14.63 3.88
N ASP A 65 -11.62 15.51 3.29
CA ASP A 65 -11.78 16.89 3.77
C ASP A 65 -12.42 16.97 5.17
N SER A 66 -13.20 15.95 5.56
CA SER A 66 -13.74 15.85 6.91
C SER A 66 -12.68 15.50 7.96
N ARG A 67 -11.62 14.79 7.55
CA ARG A 67 -10.46 14.40 8.35
C ARG A 67 -9.20 14.42 7.49
N PRO A 68 -8.65 15.63 7.22
CA PRO A 68 -7.54 15.78 6.28
C PRO A 68 -6.31 15.01 6.70
N ALA A 69 -5.63 14.40 5.72
CA ALA A 69 -4.36 13.75 5.95
C ALA A 69 -3.31 14.76 6.42
N SER A 70 -2.42 14.33 7.30
CA SER A 70 -1.23 15.07 7.74
C SER A 70 0.05 14.47 7.15
N ILE A 71 -0.03 13.20 6.73
CA ILE A 71 1.08 12.42 6.18
C ILE A 71 0.62 11.68 4.93
N ALA A 72 1.48 11.61 3.92
CA ALA A 72 1.34 10.71 2.78
C ALA A 72 2.59 9.83 2.65
N ALA A 73 2.42 8.55 2.40
CA ALA A 73 3.50 7.59 2.25
C ALA A 73 3.38 6.81 0.94
N VAL A 74 4.52 6.63 0.28
CA VAL A 74 4.68 5.75 -0.89
C VAL A 74 5.48 4.53 -0.45
N THR A 75 4.93 3.33 -0.61
CA THR A 75 5.55 2.10 -0.14
C THR A 75 6.61 1.55 -1.09
N ILE A 76 6.51 1.83 -2.37
CA ILE A 76 7.39 1.33 -3.44
C ILE A 76 7.53 2.37 -4.55
N PRO A 77 8.65 2.44 -5.30
CA PRO A 77 8.87 3.43 -6.35
C PRO A 77 7.75 3.54 -7.41
N ASP A 78 7.07 2.45 -7.70
CA ASP A 78 6.00 2.37 -8.70
C ASP A 78 4.65 2.95 -8.18
N HIS A 79 4.54 3.25 -6.88
CA HIS A 79 3.30 3.71 -6.25
C HIS A 79 3.30 5.22 -5.92
N VAL A 80 4.07 6.02 -6.63
CA VAL A 80 4.02 7.49 -6.49
C VAL A 80 2.60 8.01 -6.73
N ARG A 81 1.93 7.49 -7.75
CA ARG A 81 0.53 7.78 -8.05
C ARG A 81 0.24 9.30 -7.97
N ASP A 82 -0.70 9.69 -7.14
CA ASP A 82 -1.16 11.08 -7.00
C ASP A 82 -0.67 11.75 -5.71
N ILE A 83 0.47 11.32 -5.14
CA ILE A 83 0.99 11.89 -3.88
C ILE A 83 1.13 13.43 -3.94
N ASP A 84 1.50 13.96 -5.10
CA ASP A 84 1.65 15.41 -5.31
C ASP A 84 0.33 16.17 -5.14
N GLU A 85 -0.81 15.55 -5.46
CA GLU A 85 -2.13 16.16 -5.18
C GLU A 85 -2.39 16.27 -3.68
N PHE A 86 -2.03 15.25 -2.90
CA PHE A 86 -2.19 15.27 -1.45
C PHE A 86 -1.27 16.29 -0.80
N VAL A 87 -0.02 16.41 -1.26
CA VAL A 87 0.91 17.45 -0.81
C VAL A 87 0.34 18.84 -1.12
N SER A 88 -0.15 19.05 -2.34
CA SER A 88 -0.71 20.34 -2.76
C SER A 88 -1.98 20.70 -1.98
N ARG A 89 -2.89 19.72 -1.77
CA ARG A 89 -4.21 19.97 -1.17
C ARG A 89 -4.15 20.14 0.34
N TYR A 90 -3.38 19.28 1.04
CA TYR A 90 -3.40 19.21 2.50
C TYR A 90 -2.08 19.64 3.14
N HIS A 91 -1.06 19.99 2.35
CA HIS A 91 0.28 20.32 2.84
C HIS A 91 0.88 19.21 3.72
N VAL A 92 0.61 17.96 3.35
CA VAL A 92 1.08 16.79 4.09
C VAL A 92 2.61 16.71 4.06
N ARG A 93 3.19 16.13 5.11
CA ARG A 93 4.55 15.61 5.03
C ARG A 93 4.52 14.33 4.18
N ALA A 94 5.36 14.26 3.17
CA ALA A 94 5.39 13.13 2.24
C ALA A 94 6.62 12.27 2.50
N PHE A 95 6.42 10.95 2.51
CA PHE A 95 7.45 9.95 2.73
C PHE A 95 7.48 8.94 1.59
N GLY A 96 8.65 8.38 1.29
CA GLY A 96 8.76 7.40 0.22
C GLY A 96 10.14 6.77 0.11
N PRO A 97 10.34 5.87 -0.88
CA PRO A 97 11.60 5.22 -1.11
C PRO A 97 12.69 6.22 -1.51
N ARG A 98 13.95 5.78 -1.40
CA ARG A 98 15.14 6.59 -1.74
C ARG A 98 15.26 6.87 -3.23
N LEU A 99 14.78 5.96 -4.07
CA LEU A 99 14.89 6.02 -5.54
C LEU A 99 13.52 5.80 -6.16
N PHE A 100 13.32 6.42 -7.32
CA PHE A 100 12.12 6.32 -8.15
C PHE A 100 12.50 5.92 -9.56
N TRP A 101 11.57 5.34 -10.29
CA TRP A 101 11.73 5.15 -11.73
C TRP A 101 11.65 6.50 -12.44
N PRO A 102 12.34 6.68 -13.58
CA PRO A 102 12.35 7.98 -14.28
C PRO A 102 10.97 8.55 -14.60
N ASP A 103 10.00 7.68 -14.87
CA ASP A 103 8.63 8.06 -15.22
C ASP A 103 7.71 8.29 -14.00
N ASP A 104 8.17 7.89 -12.80
CA ASP A 104 7.39 7.94 -11.55
C ASP A 104 8.02 8.87 -10.49
N VAL A 105 8.84 9.82 -10.91
CA VAL A 105 9.46 10.75 -9.97
C VAL A 105 8.43 11.77 -9.48
N PRO A 106 8.16 11.83 -8.15
CA PRO A 106 7.25 12.84 -7.61
C PRO A 106 7.84 14.25 -7.76
N LYS A 107 6.99 15.24 -7.95
CA LYS A 107 7.39 16.66 -7.97
C LYS A 107 7.67 17.18 -6.56
N SER A 108 6.95 16.66 -5.59
CA SER A 108 7.11 16.99 -4.18
C SER A 108 8.35 16.32 -3.60
N LYS A 109 8.99 17.00 -2.66
CA LYS A 109 10.09 16.40 -1.91
C LYS A 109 9.54 15.39 -0.90
N LEU A 110 10.00 14.14 -0.97
CA LEU A 110 9.70 13.10 -0.02
C LEU A 110 10.84 12.92 0.99
N GLU A 111 10.46 12.70 2.25
CA GLU A 111 11.37 12.19 3.27
C GLU A 111 11.57 10.68 3.05
N ILE A 112 12.78 10.19 3.23
CA ILE A 112 13.11 8.79 2.92
C ILE A 112 12.53 7.87 4.00
N ILE A 113 11.82 6.82 3.57
CA ILE A 113 11.45 5.70 4.41
C ILE A 113 12.59 4.69 4.38
N GLU A 114 13.17 4.41 5.54
CA GLU A 114 14.15 3.33 5.68
C GLU A 114 13.50 2.14 6.38
N PRO A 115 13.80 0.89 5.98
CA PRO A 115 13.40 -0.29 6.74
C PRO A 115 13.81 -0.18 8.21
N ASP A 116 12.95 -0.70 9.09
CA ASP A 116 13.08 -0.61 10.56
C ASP A 116 12.96 0.82 11.12
N GLY A 117 12.68 1.81 10.26
CA GLY A 117 12.37 3.18 10.66
C GLY A 117 10.93 3.34 11.14
N MET A 118 10.65 4.52 11.68
CA MET A 118 9.31 4.88 12.14
C MET A 118 8.88 6.20 11.51
N LEU A 119 7.72 6.22 10.92
CA LEU A 119 7.05 7.44 10.47
C LEU A 119 6.29 8.07 11.65
N PRO A 120 5.96 9.37 11.58
CA PRO A 120 5.05 9.96 12.56
C PRO A 120 3.75 9.16 12.68
N GLY A 121 3.12 9.20 13.84
CA GLY A 121 1.94 8.36 14.13
C GLY A 121 2.27 6.93 14.55
N GLY A 122 3.55 6.59 14.75
CA GLY A 122 3.97 5.25 15.20
C GLY A 122 3.85 4.17 14.11
N VAL A 123 3.72 4.58 12.84
CA VAL A 123 3.75 3.65 11.69
C VAL A 123 5.18 3.16 11.49
N VAL A 124 5.37 1.84 11.48
CA VAL A 124 6.71 1.23 11.40
C VAL A 124 6.98 0.74 9.98
N ALA A 125 8.10 1.13 9.44
CA ALA A 125 8.60 0.68 8.15
C ALA A 125 9.21 -0.73 8.28
N LEU A 126 8.77 -1.66 7.44
CA LEU A 126 9.23 -3.05 7.46
C LEU A 126 10.10 -3.36 6.24
N TYR A 127 10.77 -4.51 6.29
CA TYR A 127 11.55 -5.02 5.19
C TYR A 127 10.89 -6.26 4.56
N ASP A 128 10.67 -6.25 3.24
CA ASP A 128 10.05 -7.35 2.51
C ASP A 128 11.02 -8.32 1.83
N GLY A 129 12.32 -8.01 1.85
CA GLY A 129 13.37 -8.82 1.24
C GLY A 129 13.48 -8.75 -0.28
N ARG A 130 12.56 -8.10 -0.98
CA ARG A 130 12.51 -8.13 -2.46
C ARG A 130 13.61 -7.30 -3.13
N GLY A 131 14.14 -6.30 -2.45
CA GLY A 131 15.18 -5.45 -3.00
C GLY A 131 14.70 -4.45 -4.07
N ARG A 132 13.40 -4.26 -4.21
CA ARG A 132 12.77 -3.24 -5.08
C ARG A 132 12.52 -1.93 -4.36
N LEU A 133 13.12 -1.73 -3.21
CA LEU A 133 12.89 -0.58 -2.35
C LEU A 133 11.46 -0.50 -1.79
N GLU A 134 10.74 -1.61 -1.81
CA GLU A 134 9.45 -1.69 -1.14
C GLU A 134 9.65 -1.71 0.37
N THR A 135 8.82 -0.95 1.06
CA THR A 135 8.79 -0.84 2.50
C THR A 135 7.35 -1.03 2.98
N PRO A 136 6.93 -2.26 3.29
CA PRO A 136 5.61 -2.47 3.89
C PRO A 136 5.48 -1.69 5.19
N LEU A 137 4.28 -1.24 5.50
CA LEU A 137 4.02 -0.40 6.67
C LEU A 137 3.21 -1.17 7.71
N TRP A 138 3.76 -1.31 8.91
CA TRP A 138 3.07 -1.87 10.07
C TRP A 138 2.32 -0.78 10.83
N LEU A 139 1.04 -1.00 11.07
CA LEU A 139 0.11 -0.16 11.80
C LEU A 139 -0.19 -0.82 13.15
N PRO A 140 0.59 -0.54 14.22
CA PRO A 140 0.50 -1.28 15.48
C PRO A 140 -0.87 -1.17 16.15
N GLU A 141 -1.47 0.03 16.16
CA GLU A 141 -2.77 0.27 16.80
C GLU A 141 -3.90 -0.50 16.13
N GLN A 142 -3.85 -0.65 14.80
CA GLN A 142 -4.85 -1.35 14.01
C GLN A 142 -4.52 -2.84 13.82
N ARG A 143 -3.29 -3.26 14.18
CA ARG A 143 -2.76 -4.60 13.97
C ARG A 143 -2.79 -5.06 12.50
N VAL A 144 -2.43 -4.14 11.61
CA VAL A 144 -2.48 -4.33 10.15
C VAL A 144 -1.12 -4.04 9.53
N ILE A 145 -0.71 -4.86 8.55
CA ILE A 145 0.43 -4.56 7.67
C ILE A 145 -0.11 -4.17 6.29
N VAL A 146 0.34 -3.04 5.77
CA VAL A 146 0.02 -2.58 4.42
C VAL A 146 1.20 -2.89 3.50
N PHE A 147 0.92 -3.62 2.41
CA PHE A 147 1.89 -4.00 1.39
C PHE A 147 1.64 -3.24 0.07
N GLY A 148 2.72 -2.91 -0.62
CA GLY A 148 2.70 -2.49 -2.01
C GLY A 148 2.57 -3.72 -2.93
N ASP A 149 3.70 -4.22 -3.44
CA ASP A 149 3.77 -5.30 -4.44
C ASP A 149 4.27 -6.65 -3.90
N ALA A 150 4.70 -6.74 -2.64
CA ALA A 150 5.21 -8.00 -2.11
C ALA A 150 4.15 -9.12 -2.16
N LEU A 151 2.89 -8.73 -2.04
CA LEU A 151 1.74 -9.63 -2.10
C LEU A 151 0.77 -9.20 -3.20
N THR A 152 0.13 -10.17 -3.82
CA THR A 152 -0.97 -9.98 -4.78
C THR A 152 -2.04 -11.03 -4.55
N GLU A 153 -3.28 -10.73 -4.92
CA GLU A 153 -4.35 -11.71 -4.95
C GLU A 153 -4.75 -12.01 -6.39
N ARG A 154 -4.87 -13.28 -6.70
CA ARG A 154 -5.33 -13.78 -8.00
C ARG A 154 -6.36 -14.87 -7.81
N ALA A 155 -7.52 -14.68 -8.40
CA ALA A 155 -8.65 -15.62 -8.34
C ALA A 155 -9.01 -16.04 -6.90
N GLY A 156 -9.01 -15.10 -5.95
CA GLY A 156 -9.34 -15.35 -4.55
C GLY A 156 -8.18 -15.92 -3.71
N VAL A 157 -6.97 -16.05 -4.27
CA VAL A 157 -5.83 -16.65 -3.56
C VAL A 157 -4.72 -15.62 -3.37
N LEU A 158 -4.42 -15.31 -2.11
CA LEU A 158 -3.27 -14.47 -1.75
C LEU A 158 -1.97 -15.20 -2.05
N ARG A 159 -1.03 -14.52 -2.71
CA ARG A 159 0.28 -15.06 -3.09
C ARG A 159 1.37 -14.00 -2.91
N ILE A 160 2.61 -14.47 -2.75
CA ILE A 160 3.78 -13.61 -2.88
C ILE A 160 4.00 -13.34 -4.37
N TRP A 161 4.20 -12.09 -4.75
CA TRP A 161 4.60 -11.74 -6.11
C TRP A 161 6.06 -12.17 -6.32
N SER A 162 6.32 -12.92 -7.39
CA SER A 162 7.64 -13.48 -7.65
C SER A 162 8.72 -12.40 -7.78
N SER A 163 9.90 -12.75 -7.32
CA SER A 163 11.10 -11.96 -7.54
C SER A 163 12.31 -12.89 -7.76
N PRO A 164 13.38 -12.42 -8.41
CA PRO A 164 14.61 -13.20 -8.56
C PRO A 164 15.24 -13.63 -7.21
N TRP A 165 14.85 -12.98 -6.12
CA TRP A 165 15.37 -13.20 -4.77
C TRP A 165 14.36 -13.90 -3.86
N HIS A 166 13.31 -14.53 -4.44
CA HIS A 166 12.20 -15.12 -3.68
C HIS A 166 12.68 -15.99 -2.52
N GLU A 167 13.39 -17.08 -2.81
CA GLU A 167 13.80 -18.06 -1.81
C GLU A 167 14.87 -17.53 -0.84
N ARG A 168 15.76 -16.67 -1.35
CA ARG A 168 16.94 -16.24 -0.57
C ARG A 168 16.68 -15.04 0.33
N ARG A 169 15.70 -14.21 -0.01
CA ARG A 169 15.47 -12.92 0.66
C ARG A 169 14.00 -12.65 0.95
N ALA A 170 13.12 -12.68 -0.05
CA ALA A 170 11.73 -12.28 0.13
C ALA A 170 10.98 -13.23 1.08
N LEU A 171 11.03 -14.53 0.83
CA LEU A 171 10.33 -15.51 1.67
C LEU A 171 10.84 -15.54 3.13
N PRO A 172 12.16 -15.51 3.42
CA PRO A 172 12.63 -15.34 4.79
C PRO A 172 12.15 -14.05 5.45
N ALA A 173 12.30 -12.90 4.80
CA ALA A 173 11.88 -11.62 5.37
C ALA A 173 10.37 -11.59 5.65
N LEU A 174 9.53 -12.07 4.72
CA LEU A 174 8.09 -12.16 4.92
C LEU A 174 7.72 -13.14 6.05
N ARG A 175 8.48 -14.24 6.25
CA ARG A 175 8.29 -15.12 7.39
C ARG A 175 8.63 -14.47 8.73
N ASP A 176 9.64 -13.62 8.77
CA ASP A 176 10.01 -12.88 9.98
C ASP A 176 8.90 -11.93 10.44
N LEU A 177 8.07 -11.42 9.52
CA LEU A 177 6.92 -10.60 9.88
C LEU A 177 5.87 -11.36 10.72
N LEU A 178 5.87 -12.69 10.72
CA LEU A 178 5.02 -13.49 11.61
C LEU A 178 5.32 -13.29 13.10
N GLN A 179 6.46 -12.70 13.45
CA GLN A 179 6.76 -12.31 14.83
C GLN A 179 5.94 -11.10 15.30
N LEU A 180 5.42 -10.30 14.37
CA LEU A 180 4.54 -9.18 14.69
C LEU A 180 3.13 -9.70 15.04
N PRO A 181 2.42 -9.03 15.98
CA PRO A 181 1.08 -9.42 16.39
C PRO A 181 -0.01 -8.88 15.44
N PHE A 182 0.23 -8.89 14.12
CA PHE A 182 -0.77 -8.43 13.17
C PHE A 182 -1.93 -9.43 13.03
N GLU A 183 -3.09 -8.91 12.71
CA GLU A 183 -4.31 -9.69 12.47
C GLU A 183 -4.67 -9.73 10.99
N GLN A 184 -4.37 -8.65 10.27
CA GLN A 184 -4.72 -8.49 8.87
C GLN A 184 -3.57 -7.92 8.06
N VAL A 185 -3.62 -8.15 6.75
CA VAL A 185 -2.80 -7.48 5.76
C VAL A 185 -3.70 -6.77 4.75
N ILE A 186 -3.28 -5.60 4.29
CA ILE A 186 -3.89 -4.87 3.17
C ILE A 186 -2.88 -4.91 2.03
N ILE A 187 -3.35 -5.23 0.81
CA ILE A 187 -2.51 -5.32 -0.38
C ILE A 187 -2.97 -4.35 -1.45
N SER A 188 -2.05 -3.89 -2.29
CA SER A 188 -2.35 -2.96 -3.36
C SER A 188 -3.10 -3.62 -4.52
N HIS A 189 -2.72 -4.83 -4.89
CA HIS A 189 -3.15 -5.52 -6.10
C HIS A 189 -4.01 -6.74 -5.80
N SER A 190 -5.33 -6.63 -6.06
CA SER A 190 -6.25 -7.74 -5.87
C SER A 190 -7.37 -7.75 -6.91
N ASP A 191 -7.77 -8.95 -7.35
CA ASP A 191 -8.94 -9.13 -8.24
C ASP A 191 -10.26 -8.89 -7.46
N HIS A 192 -10.28 -9.20 -6.15
CA HIS A 192 -11.49 -9.16 -5.33
C HIS A 192 -11.29 -8.32 -4.06
N ASP A 193 -10.85 -8.94 -2.98
CA ASP A 193 -10.69 -8.28 -1.68
C ASP A 193 -9.21 -7.98 -1.41
N PRO A 194 -8.84 -6.74 -1.10
CA PRO A 194 -7.46 -6.41 -0.75
C PRO A 194 -7.11 -6.68 0.71
N VAL A 195 -8.04 -7.13 1.55
CA VAL A 195 -7.85 -7.34 2.99
C VAL A 195 -7.89 -8.82 3.31
N TYR A 196 -6.83 -9.34 3.92
CA TYR A 196 -6.67 -10.73 4.26
C TYR A 196 -6.31 -10.90 5.72
N ASP A 197 -6.80 -11.97 6.34
CA ASP A 197 -6.42 -12.35 7.69
C ASP A 197 -5.00 -12.95 7.75
N ARG A 198 -4.46 -13.04 8.95
CA ARG A 198 -3.16 -13.66 9.22
C ARG A 198 -3.07 -15.08 8.69
N ALA A 199 -4.15 -15.86 8.77
CA ALA A 199 -4.15 -17.24 8.29
C ALA A 199 -3.99 -17.32 6.76
N ALA A 200 -4.60 -16.39 6.02
CA ALA A 200 -4.38 -16.26 4.58
C ALA A 200 -2.93 -15.89 4.25
N TYR A 201 -2.34 -14.97 5.01
CA TYR A 201 -0.93 -14.62 4.89
C TYR A 201 -0.02 -15.84 5.13
N GLU A 202 -0.25 -16.60 6.19
CA GLU A 202 0.51 -17.82 6.50
C GLU A 202 0.38 -18.88 5.40
N ARG A 203 -0.79 -18.99 4.76
CA ARG A 203 -0.98 -19.86 3.59
C ARG A 203 -0.18 -19.36 2.39
N ALA A 204 -0.20 -18.05 2.11
CA ALA A 204 0.54 -17.47 1.00
C ALA A 204 2.05 -17.75 1.06
N LEU A 205 2.63 -17.76 2.28
CA LEU A 205 4.05 -18.11 2.49
C LEU A 205 4.41 -19.58 2.17
N LYS A 206 3.41 -20.43 1.97
CA LYS A 206 3.58 -21.86 1.65
C LYS A 206 3.26 -22.18 0.20
N LEU A 207 2.66 -21.25 -0.52
CA LEU A 207 2.29 -21.43 -1.92
C LEU A 207 3.46 -21.02 -2.84
N PRO A 208 3.52 -21.57 -4.05
CA PRO A 208 4.42 -21.04 -5.08
C PRO A 208 4.14 -19.56 -5.32
N PRO A 209 5.16 -18.73 -5.54
CA PRO A 209 4.95 -17.33 -5.86
C PRO A 209 4.18 -17.19 -7.16
N TRP A 210 3.46 -16.07 -7.29
CA TRP A 210 2.82 -15.73 -8.55
C TRP A 210 3.85 -15.10 -9.50
N THR A 211 3.85 -15.54 -10.76
CA THR A 211 4.90 -15.19 -11.74
C THR A 211 4.43 -14.31 -12.90
N GLY A 212 3.14 -13.90 -12.91
CA GLY A 212 2.56 -13.16 -14.03
C GLY A 212 1.97 -14.08 -15.08
#